data_52aed2806207ea8c9c018715e5bfdf7b
#
_entry.id   52aed2806207ea8c9c018715e5bfdf7b
#
_cell.length_a   1.000
_cell.length_b   1.000
_cell.length_c   1.000
_cell.angle_alpha   90.00
_cell.angle_beta   90.00
_cell.angle_gamma   90.00
#
_symmetry.space_group_name_H-M   'P 1'
#
loop_
_entity.id
_entity.type
_entity.pdbx_description
1 polymer ?
#
loop_
_entity_poly.entity_id
_entity_poly.type
_entity_poly.pdbx_seq_one_letter_code
_entity_poly.pdbx_strand_id
1 'polypeptide(L)'
;GAGVTVAVATADAGQDDQLTAALDAVTGQLGPPAALVYNAGLIRHDRPGELSRQQHVTAYAINVLGAMTAAVHVAPAMAAAGGGSILITGGMPEPDPAVTSLSLGKAGVRALTTLLASEYGPAGIHVATVTVGGAVASGGPFDPDRIAEEYWRLHTQRPEAWEYEVALTGAGTEPRSL
;
A
#
# COMPACT_ATOMS: atom_id res chain seq x y z
N GLY A 1 -14.81 11.17 -20.78
CA GLY A 1 -14.76 10.33 -19.59
C GLY A 1 -15.11 8.91 -19.96
N ALA A 2 -14.45 7.93 -19.36
CA ALA A 2 -14.57 6.51 -19.69
C ALA A 2 -15.91 5.84 -19.24
N GLY A 3 -16.89 6.60 -18.75
CA GLY A 3 -18.19 6.07 -18.32
C GLY A 3 -18.13 5.19 -17.06
N VAL A 4 -17.10 5.37 -16.23
CA VAL A 4 -16.89 4.59 -14.99
C VAL A 4 -17.65 5.25 -13.85
N THR A 5 -18.34 4.43 -13.02
CA THR A 5 -18.95 4.91 -11.77
C THR A 5 -17.86 5.17 -10.73
N VAL A 6 -17.92 6.34 -10.09
CA VAL A 6 -16.96 6.74 -9.05
C VAL A 6 -17.72 7.08 -7.77
N ALA A 7 -17.25 6.56 -6.64
CA ALA A 7 -17.66 6.97 -5.30
C ALA A 7 -16.46 7.60 -4.57
N VAL A 8 -16.70 8.65 -3.79
CA VAL A 8 -15.64 9.37 -3.05
C VAL A 8 -16.05 9.50 -1.59
N ALA A 9 -15.12 9.19 -0.69
CA ALA A 9 -15.24 9.44 0.75
C ALA A 9 -13.93 10.05 1.27
N THR A 10 -14.02 10.88 2.30
CA THR A 10 -12.86 11.51 2.95
C THR A 10 -12.62 10.88 4.31
N ALA A 11 -11.37 10.53 4.61
CA ALA A 11 -10.97 10.00 5.91
C ALA A 11 -9.53 10.37 6.23
N ASP A 12 -9.20 10.45 7.51
CA ASP A 12 -7.81 10.44 7.98
C ASP A 12 -7.35 8.98 8.08
N ALA A 13 -6.35 8.62 7.29
CA ALA A 13 -5.80 7.26 7.25
C ALA A 13 -5.12 6.82 8.56
N GLY A 14 -4.86 7.74 9.48
CA GLY A 14 -4.37 7.47 10.82
C GLY A 14 -5.48 7.27 11.87
N GLN A 15 -6.75 7.29 11.47
CA GLN A 15 -7.93 7.12 12.32
C GLN A 15 -8.77 5.96 11.83
N ASP A 16 -8.75 4.84 12.54
CA ASP A 16 -9.36 3.57 12.12
C ASP A 16 -10.87 3.69 11.86
N ASP A 17 -11.60 4.39 12.71
CA ASP A 17 -13.04 4.61 12.60
C ASP A 17 -13.41 5.43 11.35
N GLN A 18 -12.64 6.48 11.04
CA GLN A 18 -12.86 7.28 9.84
C GLN A 18 -12.54 6.47 8.57
N LEU A 19 -11.43 5.72 8.59
CA LEU A 19 -11.00 4.92 7.45
C LEU A 19 -12.00 3.80 7.14
N THR A 20 -12.44 3.06 8.14
CA THR A 20 -13.43 1.98 7.97
C THR A 20 -14.78 2.52 7.53
N ALA A 21 -15.27 3.61 8.11
CA ALA A 21 -16.52 4.25 7.67
C ALA A 21 -16.45 4.73 6.22
N ALA A 22 -15.31 5.27 5.78
CA ALA A 22 -15.12 5.68 4.38
C ALA A 22 -15.11 4.47 3.43
N LEU A 23 -14.46 3.37 3.82
CA LEU A 23 -14.46 2.13 3.05
C LEU A 23 -15.86 1.55 2.95
N ASP A 24 -16.63 1.51 4.04
CA ASP A 24 -18.04 1.06 4.05
C ASP A 24 -18.91 1.90 3.13
N ALA A 25 -18.75 3.23 3.18
CA ALA A 25 -19.52 4.14 2.32
C ALA A 25 -19.25 3.91 0.82
N VAL A 26 -18.02 3.61 0.44
CA VAL A 26 -17.62 3.34 -0.96
C VAL A 26 -18.06 1.94 -1.38
N THR A 27 -17.80 0.91 -0.55
CA THR A 27 -18.15 -0.48 -0.86
C THR A 27 -19.66 -0.71 -0.86
N GLY A 28 -20.41 0.02 -0.03
CA GLY A 28 -21.87 0.02 -0.05
C GLY A 28 -22.48 0.54 -1.36
N GLN A 29 -21.75 1.39 -2.09
CA GLN A 29 -22.19 1.92 -3.39
C GLN A 29 -21.69 1.09 -4.58
N LEU A 30 -20.46 0.58 -4.51
CA LEU A 30 -19.77 -0.04 -5.64
C LEU A 30 -19.63 -1.57 -5.52
N GLY A 31 -19.94 -2.13 -4.35
CA GLY A 31 -19.68 -3.53 -4.04
C GLY A 31 -18.27 -3.82 -3.52
N PRO A 32 -17.93 -5.10 -3.28
CA PRO A 32 -16.61 -5.51 -2.83
C PRO A 32 -15.52 -5.08 -3.83
N PRO A 33 -14.39 -4.55 -3.37
CA PRO A 33 -13.32 -4.17 -4.29
C PRO A 33 -12.62 -5.40 -4.87
N ALA A 34 -12.34 -5.40 -6.17
CA ALA A 34 -11.43 -6.37 -6.79
C ALA A 34 -9.96 -6.06 -6.47
N ALA A 35 -9.66 -4.79 -6.22
CA ALA A 35 -8.34 -4.33 -5.82
C ALA A 35 -8.43 -3.23 -4.77
N LEU A 36 -7.60 -3.32 -3.72
CA LEU A 36 -7.30 -2.23 -2.78
C LEU A 36 -5.90 -1.71 -3.08
N VAL A 37 -5.77 -0.42 -3.35
CA VAL A 37 -4.47 0.25 -3.42
C VAL A 37 -4.34 1.19 -2.24
N TYR A 38 -3.45 0.88 -1.30
CA TYR A 38 -3.14 1.77 -0.19
C TYR A 38 -1.92 2.63 -0.52
N ASN A 39 -2.17 3.90 -0.82
CA ASN A 39 -1.15 4.85 -1.22
C ASN A 39 -0.99 6.03 -0.24
N ALA A 40 -1.70 6.02 0.88
CA ALA A 40 -1.53 7.05 1.91
C ALA A 40 -0.15 6.95 2.56
N GLY A 41 0.47 8.11 2.80
CA GLY A 41 1.78 8.15 3.44
C GLY A 41 2.11 9.53 3.97
N LEU A 42 2.71 9.57 5.16
CA LEU A 42 3.28 10.77 5.74
C LEU A 42 4.79 10.79 5.48
N ILE A 43 5.19 11.68 4.57
CA ILE A 43 6.60 11.89 4.21
C ILE A 43 7.11 13.12 4.97
N ARG A 44 8.19 12.94 5.73
CA ARG A 44 8.76 13.98 6.58
C ARG A 44 10.27 13.83 6.61
N HIS A 45 10.97 14.97 6.60
CA HIS A 45 12.40 15.00 6.91
C HIS A 45 12.55 15.02 8.43
N ASP A 46 13.22 14.01 8.97
CA ASP A 46 13.50 13.87 10.39
C ASP A 46 14.68 12.91 10.63
N ARG A 47 15.52 13.27 11.59
CA ARG A 47 16.65 12.45 12.05
C ARG A 47 16.30 11.70 13.34
N PRO A 48 17.03 10.63 13.70
CA PRO A 48 16.85 9.97 14.97
C PRO A 48 16.93 10.98 16.13
N GLY A 49 15.89 11.01 16.99
CA GLY A 49 15.80 11.91 18.13
C GLY A 49 15.16 13.28 17.88
N GLU A 50 14.87 13.66 16.62
CA GLU A 50 14.22 14.94 16.31
C GLU A 50 12.72 14.93 16.56
N LEU A 51 12.06 13.78 16.34
CA LEU A 51 10.63 13.65 16.58
C LEU A 51 10.33 13.17 18.00
N SER A 52 9.25 13.70 18.56
CA SER A 52 8.66 13.14 19.78
C SER A 52 8.10 11.73 19.52
N ARG A 53 7.92 10.96 20.60
CA ARG A 53 7.26 9.66 20.53
C ARG A 53 5.89 9.75 19.83
N GLN A 54 5.09 10.78 20.17
CA GLN A 54 3.76 10.96 19.59
C GLN A 54 3.82 11.22 18.08
N GLN A 55 4.79 11.96 17.60
CA GLN A 55 4.98 12.20 16.17
C GLN A 55 5.39 10.94 15.41
N HIS A 56 6.22 10.06 16.01
CA HIS A 56 6.52 8.74 15.46
C HIS A 56 5.28 7.85 15.41
N VAL A 57 4.47 7.83 16.48
CA VAL A 57 3.19 7.07 16.51
C VAL A 57 2.26 7.54 15.41
N THR A 58 2.09 8.84 15.22
CA THR A 58 1.26 9.40 14.14
C THR A 58 1.77 8.99 12.77
N ALA A 59 3.08 9.09 12.52
CA ALA A 59 3.65 8.67 11.25
C ALA A 59 3.44 7.17 10.98
N TYR A 60 3.62 6.33 12.00
CA TYR A 60 3.43 4.89 11.90
C TYR A 60 1.95 4.52 11.71
N ALA A 61 1.03 5.23 12.37
CA ALA A 61 -0.40 5.05 12.21
C ALA A 61 -0.82 5.24 10.74
N ILE A 62 -0.36 6.31 10.08
CA ILE A 62 -0.69 6.57 8.68
C ILE A 62 0.06 5.60 7.75
N ASN A 63 1.37 5.43 7.94
CA ASN A 63 2.20 4.70 6.98
C ASN A 63 2.01 3.18 7.04
N VAL A 64 1.59 2.61 8.17
CA VAL A 64 1.53 1.16 8.39
C VAL A 64 0.17 0.70 8.88
N LEU A 65 -0.32 1.27 10.01
CA LEU A 65 -1.55 0.77 10.62
C LEU A 65 -2.78 1.03 9.75
N GLY A 66 -2.86 2.18 9.09
CA GLY A 66 -3.94 2.46 8.14
C GLY A 66 -3.97 1.46 6.97
N ALA A 67 -2.81 1.01 6.47
CA ALA A 67 -2.75 -0.05 5.47
C ALA A 67 -3.28 -1.38 6.03
N MET A 68 -2.92 -1.71 7.28
CA MET A 68 -3.43 -2.90 7.96
C MET A 68 -4.94 -2.82 8.17
N THR A 69 -5.44 -1.70 8.69
CA THR A 69 -6.88 -1.48 8.91
C THR A 69 -7.66 -1.60 7.60
N ALA A 70 -7.22 -0.95 6.53
CA ALA A 70 -7.89 -1.04 5.24
C ALA A 70 -7.89 -2.48 4.69
N ALA A 71 -6.75 -3.17 4.73
CA ALA A 71 -6.63 -4.54 4.26
C ALA A 71 -7.54 -5.51 5.02
N VAL A 72 -7.48 -5.48 6.36
CA VAL A 72 -8.29 -6.34 7.23
C VAL A 72 -9.78 -6.09 7.02
N HIS A 73 -10.16 -4.82 6.81
CA HIS A 73 -11.55 -4.42 6.61
C HIS A 73 -12.15 -4.97 5.30
N VAL A 74 -11.40 -4.91 4.20
CA VAL A 74 -11.92 -5.32 2.87
C VAL A 74 -11.72 -6.81 2.57
N ALA A 75 -10.73 -7.47 3.18
CA ALA A 75 -10.34 -8.83 2.85
C ALA A 75 -11.49 -9.87 2.96
N PRO A 76 -12.37 -9.84 3.98
CA PRO A 76 -13.49 -10.79 4.05
C PRO A 76 -14.45 -10.68 2.86
N ALA A 77 -14.79 -9.46 2.44
CA ALA A 77 -15.67 -9.23 1.31
C ALA A 77 -15.00 -9.60 -0.02
N MET A 78 -13.70 -9.33 -0.17
CA MET A 78 -12.90 -9.76 -1.33
C MET A 78 -12.84 -11.28 -1.43
N ALA A 79 -12.56 -11.98 -0.32
CA ALA A 79 -12.53 -13.44 -0.28
C ALA A 79 -13.89 -14.05 -0.65
N ALA A 80 -14.99 -13.51 -0.13
CA ALA A 80 -16.34 -13.93 -0.47
C ALA A 80 -16.70 -13.69 -1.95
N ALA A 81 -16.08 -12.69 -2.58
CA ALA A 81 -16.25 -12.38 -4.01
C ALA A 81 -15.32 -13.23 -4.94
N GLY A 82 -14.50 -14.12 -4.38
CA GLY A 82 -13.61 -15.00 -5.14
C GLY A 82 -12.14 -14.57 -5.19
N GLY A 83 -11.74 -13.63 -4.34
CA GLY A 83 -10.36 -13.14 -4.24
C GLY A 83 -10.20 -11.70 -4.74
N GLY A 84 -8.95 -11.30 -4.93
CA GLY A 84 -8.59 -9.96 -5.38
C GLY A 84 -7.13 -9.61 -5.10
N SER A 85 -6.80 -8.31 -5.04
CA SER A 85 -5.45 -7.88 -4.70
C SER A 85 -5.44 -6.73 -3.70
N ILE A 86 -4.47 -6.76 -2.79
CA ILE A 86 -4.17 -5.69 -1.83
C ILE A 86 -2.75 -5.21 -2.13
N LEU A 87 -2.63 -4.00 -2.65
CA LEU A 87 -1.37 -3.44 -3.12
C LEU A 87 -1.02 -2.22 -2.27
N ILE A 88 0.16 -2.25 -1.64
CA ILE A 88 0.59 -1.20 -0.71
C ILE A 88 1.78 -0.46 -1.32
N THR A 89 1.74 0.87 -1.29
CA THR A 89 2.88 1.68 -1.75
C THR A 89 4.01 1.60 -0.75
N GLY A 90 5.05 0.89 -1.12
CA GLY A 90 6.33 0.83 -0.43
C GLY A 90 7.20 2.05 -0.72
N GLY A 91 8.45 1.94 -0.35
CA GLY A 91 9.47 2.97 -0.56
C GLY A 91 10.68 2.68 0.32
N MET A 92 11.71 3.54 0.24
CA MET A 92 12.89 3.41 1.07
C MET A 92 13.45 1.98 1.01
N PRO A 93 13.95 1.52 -0.16
CA PRO A 93 14.54 0.17 -0.30
C PRO A 93 15.68 -0.04 0.70
N GLU A 94 16.41 1.03 1.01
CA GLU A 94 17.37 1.11 2.10
C GLU A 94 16.97 2.21 3.09
N PRO A 95 17.14 2.00 4.41
CA PRO A 95 16.87 3.04 5.41
C PRO A 95 17.77 4.27 5.25
N ASP A 96 17.18 5.47 5.36
CA ASP A 96 17.91 6.74 5.35
C ASP A 96 17.66 7.48 6.67
N PRO A 97 18.73 7.84 7.42
CA PRO A 97 18.59 8.58 8.67
C PRO A 97 18.03 10.01 8.50
N ALA A 98 18.03 10.57 7.29
CA ALA A 98 17.41 11.88 7.04
C ALA A 98 15.89 11.85 6.93
N VAL A 99 15.29 10.66 6.89
CA VAL A 99 13.85 10.41 6.83
C VAL A 99 13.49 9.20 7.72
N THR A 100 13.91 9.27 8.98
CA THR A 100 13.83 8.16 9.94
C THR A 100 12.41 7.59 10.09
N SER A 101 11.41 8.46 10.31
CA SER A 101 10.02 8.00 10.51
C SER A 101 9.45 7.32 9.25
N LEU A 102 9.80 7.82 8.07
CA LEU A 102 9.43 7.18 6.81
C LEU A 102 10.15 5.84 6.61
N SER A 103 11.45 5.77 6.89
CA SER A 103 12.24 4.53 6.78
C SER A 103 11.68 3.43 7.68
N LEU A 104 11.33 3.75 8.92
CA LEU A 104 10.66 2.83 9.86
C LEU A 104 9.29 2.41 9.35
N GLY A 105 8.49 3.36 8.83
CA GLY A 105 7.19 3.06 8.25
C GLY A 105 7.29 2.12 7.05
N LYS A 106 8.20 2.37 6.11
CA LYS A 106 8.34 1.53 4.91
C LYS A 106 8.94 0.15 5.20
N ALA A 107 9.80 0.04 6.23
CA ALA A 107 10.20 -1.26 6.76
C ALA A 107 9.00 -2.02 7.37
N GLY A 108 8.14 -1.31 8.11
CA GLY A 108 6.89 -1.85 8.64
C GLY A 108 5.92 -2.31 7.54
N VAL A 109 5.81 -1.57 6.44
CA VAL A 109 5.00 -1.97 5.26
C VAL A 109 5.49 -3.29 4.68
N ARG A 110 6.80 -3.51 4.51
CA ARG A 110 7.33 -4.78 4.01
C ARG A 110 6.95 -5.95 4.91
N ALA A 111 7.14 -5.79 6.23
CA ALA A 111 6.73 -6.82 7.20
C ALA A 111 5.22 -7.06 7.17
N LEU A 112 4.41 -6.00 7.11
CA LEU A 112 2.96 -6.10 7.02
C LEU A 112 2.52 -6.84 5.75
N THR A 113 3.11 -6.55 4.61
CA THR A 113 2.81 -7.24 3.34
C THR A 113 3.03 -8.74 3.46
N THR A 114 4.14 -9.18 4.06
CA THR A 114 4.42 -10.59 4.31
C THR A 114 3.36 -11.25 5.21
N LEU A 115 2.96 -10.58 6.29
CA LEU A 115 1.94 -11.08 7.22
C LEU A 115 0.57 -11.20 6.55
N LEU A 116 0.15 -10.17 5.82
CA LEU A 116 -1.14 -10.17 5.11
C LEU A 116 -1.16 -11.19 3.96
N ALA A 117 -0.04 -11.36 3.24
CA ALA A 117 0.08 -12.36 2.18
C ALA A 117 -0.04 -13.78 2.73
N SER A 118 0.57 -14.06 3.89
CA SER A 118 0.45 -15.35 4.57
C SER A 118 -0.98 -15.63 5.04
N GLU A 119 -1.68 -14.60 5.55
CA GLU A 119 -3.04 -14.73 6.08
C GLU A 119 -4.08 -14.86 4.96
N TYR A 120 -4.00 -14.01 3.95
CA TYR A 120 -5.08 -13.88 2.95
C TYR A 120 -4.78 -14.57 1.61
N GLY A 121 -3.53 -14.96 1.35
CA GLY A 121 -3.15 -15.71 0.15
C GLY A 121 -3.96 -16.99 -0.04
N PRO A 122 -4.16 -17.84 1.00
CA PRO A 122 -5.00 -19.03 0.90
C PRO A 122 -6.47 -18.75 0.52
N ALA A 123 -6.96 -17.52 0.76
CA ALA A 123 -8.29 -17.07 0.37
C ALA A 123 -8.36 -16.47 -1.05
N GLY A 124 -7.27 -16.58 -1.82
CA GLY A 124 -7.20 -16.06 -3.20
C GLY A 124 -6.93 -14.55 -3.29
N ILE A 125 -6.40 -13.93 -2.23
CA ILE A 125 -6.08 -12.50 -2.22
C ILE A 125 -4.57 -12.31 -2.38
N HIS A 126 -4.15 -11.72 -3.51
CA HIS A 126 -2.77 -11.35 -3.76
C HIS A 126 -2.39 -10.10 -2.98
N VAL A 127 -1.48 -10.20 -2.02
CA VAL A 127 -0.97 -9.05 -1.26
C VAL A 127 0.46 -8.75 -1.67
N ALA A 128 0.72 -7.52 -2.11
CA ALA A 128 2.05 -7.11 -2.58
C ALA A 128 2.35 -5.64 -2.27
N THR A 129 3.63 -5.30 -2.29
CA THR A 129 4.08 -3.91 -2.20
C THR A 129 4.86 -3.48 -3.45
N VAL A 130 4.61 -2.25 -3.90
CA VAL A 130 5.41 -1.57 -4.92
C VAL A 130 6.34 -0.60 -4.20
N THR A 131 7.61 -0.96 -4.09
CA THR A 131 8.65 -0.18 -3.41
C THR A 131 9.26 0.83 -4.38
N VAL A 132 8.90 2.10 -4.22
CA VAL A 132 9.41 3.20 -5.05
C VAL A 132 10.70 3.73 -4.44
N GLY A 133 11.82 3.62 -5.19
CA GLY A 133 13.17 3.92 -4.71
C GLY A 133 13.58 5.39 -4.78
N GLY A 134 12.68 6.31 -5.14
CA GLY A 134 12.98 7.72 -5.23
C GLY A 134 11.77 8.63 -5.36
N ALA A 135 12.02 9.90 -5.64
CA ALA A 135 10.96 10.90 -5.80
C ALA A 135 10.14 10.65 -7.07
N VAL A 136 8.82 10.60 -6.91
CA VAL A 136 7.88 10.43 -8.02
C VAL A 136 7.82 11.72 -8.83
N ALA A 137 8.12 11.63 -10.13
CA ALA A 137 8.06 12.76 -11.06
C ALA A 137 7.79 12.28 -12.48
N SER A 138 6.91 12.97 -13.22
CA SER A 138 6.60 12.66 -14.62
C SER A 138 7.85 12.74 -15.50
N GLY A 139 8.02 11.76 -16.41
CA GLY A 139 9.16 11.66 -17.31
C GLY A 139 10.46 11.20 -16.66
N GLY A 140 10.46 10.93 -15.35
CA GLY A 140 11.61 10.46 -14.59
C GLY A 140 11.69 8.94 -14.44
N PRO A 141 12.71 8.44 -13.72
CA PRO A 141 12.82 7.00 -13.40
C PRO A 141 11.64 6.46 -12.60
N PHE A 142 10.99 7.32 -11.81
CA PHE A 142 9.83 7.01 -10.98
C PHE A 142 8.59 7.77 -11.49
N ASP A 143 8.34 7.62 -12.80
CA ASP A 143 7.18 8.20 -13.46
C ASP A 143 5.90 7.55 -12.92
N PRO A 144 4.84 8.35 -12.59
CA PRO A 144 3.58 7.82 -12.07
C PRO A 144 2.93 6.75 -12.94
N ASP A 145 3.01 6.89 -14.28
CA ASP A 145 2.40 5.92 -15.20
C ASP A 145 3.15 4.57 -15.15
N ARG A 146 4.49 4.60 -15.07
CA ARG A 146 5.28 3.38 -14.87
C ARG A 146 5.00 2.70 -13.54
N ILE A 147 4.81 3.50 -12.48
CA ILE A 147 4.41 2.97 -11.17
C ILE A 147 3.03 2.31 -11.28
N ALA A 148 2.08 2.95 -11.94
CA ALA A 148 0.74 2.43 -12.14
C ALA A 148 0.72 1.13 -12.96
N GLU A 149 1.61 0.99 -13.96
CA GLU A 149 1.79 -0.26 -14.71
C GLU A 149 2.21 -1.43 -13.80
N GLU A 150 3.06 -1.20 -12.81
CA GLU A 150 3.44 -2.25 -11.85
C GLU A 150 2.28 -2.66 -10.95
N TYR A 151 1.44 -1.72 -10.51
CA TYR A 151 0.21 -2.07 -9.78
C TYR A 151 -0.73 -2.93 -10.63
N TRP A 152 -0.93 -2.56 -11.89
CA TRP A 152 -1.77 -3.32 -12.80
C TRP A 152 -1.18 -4.71 -13.09
N ARG A 153 0.13 -4.80 -13.28
CA ARG A 153 0.84 -6.05 -13.49
C ARG A 153 0.65 -7.00 -12.29
N LEU A 154 0.86 -6.52 -11.07
CA LEU A 154 0.64 -7.29 -9.85
C LEU A 154 -0.82 -7.74 -9.71
N HIS A 155 -1.77 -6.82 -9.96
CA HIS A 155 -3.20 -7.14 -9.89
C HIS A 155 -3.60 -8.27 -10.85
N THR A 156 -2.98 -8.36 -12.02
CA THR A 156 -3.32 -9.34 -13.06
C THR A 156 -2.48 -10.61 -13.02
N GLN A 157 -1.57 -10.75 -12.06
CA GLN A 157 -0.78 -11.98 -11.90
C GLN A 157 -1.64 -13.17 -11.52
N ARG A 158 -1.28 -14.32 -12.09
CA ARG A 158 -1.86 -15.61 -11.68
C ARG A 158 -1.28 -16.05 -10.34
N PRO A 159 -2.01 -16.82 -9.52
CA PRO A 159 -1.55 -17.25 -8.20
C PRO A 159 -0.17 -17.92 -8.18
N GLU A 160 0.16 -18.67 -9.23
CA GLU A 160 1.43 -19.39 -9.34
C GLU A 160 2.64 -18.47 -9.60
N ALA A 161 2.36 -17.22 -9.96
CA ALA A 161 3.36 -16.21 -10.29
C ALA A 161 3.33 -14.98 -9.36
N TRP A 162 2.64 -15.06 -8.24
CA TRP A 162 2.53 -13.94 -7.31
C TRP A 162 3.90 -13.49 -6.78
N GLU A 163 4.17 -12.23 -6.99
CA GLU A 163 5.31 -11.50 -6.41
C GLU A 163 4.83 -10.69 -5.22
N TYR A 164 5.59 -10.67 -4.16
CA TYR A 164 5.20 -9.99 -2.91
C TYR A 164 5.81 -8.60 -2.76
N GLU A 165 6.88 -8.32 -3.48
CA GLU A 165 7.48 -7.00 -3.56
C GLU A 165 8.06 -6.77 -4.95
N VAL A 166 7.77 -5.60 -5.51
CA VAL A 166 8.42 -5.10 -6.71
C VAL A 166 9.13 -3.80 -6.35
N ALA A 167 10.45 -3.76 -6.50
CA ALA A 167 11.24 -2.56 -6.27
C ALA A 167 11.52 -1.86 -7.60
N LEU A 168 10.99 -0.63 -7.73
CA LEU A 168 11.40 0.28 -8.79
C LEU A 168 12.68 0.98 -8.35
N THR A 169 13.75 0.76 -9.09
CA THR A 169 15.05 1.42 -8.90
C THR A 169 15.32 2.37 -10.06
N GLY A 170 16.32 3.24 -9.91
CA GLY A 170 16.74 4.11 -11.03
C GLY A 170 17.26 3.35 -12.24
N ALA A 171 17.61 2.06 -12.07
CA ALA A 171 18.10 1.18 -13.12
C ALA A 171 17.00 0.28 -13.75
N GLY A 172 15.81 0.21 -13.13
CA GLY A 172 14.71 -0.63 -13.61
C GLY A 172 13.86 -1.20 -12.49
N THR A 173 13.20 -2.31 -12.77
CA THR A 173 12.30 -3.02 -11.84
C THR A 173 12.98 -4.32 -11.39
N GLU A 174 13.03 -4.55 -10.10
CA GLU A 174 13.60 -5.76 -9.49
C GLU A 174 12.53 -6.47 -8.65
N PRO A 175 12.16 -7.73 -8.96
CA PRO A 175 11.33 -8.53 -8.08
C PRO A 175 12.12 -8.94 -6.83
N ARG A 176 11.46 -8.88 -5.67
CA ARG A 176 12.00 -9.43 -4.43
C ARG A 176 11.09 -10.56 -3.97
N SER A 177 11.69 -11.75 -3.77
CA SER A 177 11.02 -12.87 -3.12
C SER A 177 11.09 -12.71 -1.59
N LEU A 178 10.11 -13.30 -0.88
CA LEU A 178 10.11 -13.41 0.59
C LEU A 178 11.27 -14.26 1.08
#